data_76becc3b2317d64d6711cf52775c80fc
#
_entry.id   76becc3b2317d64d6711cf52775c80fc
#
_cell.length_a   1.000
_cell.length_b   1.000
_cell.length_c   1.000
_cell.angle_alpha   90.00
_cell.angle_beta   90.00
_cell.angle_gamma   90.00
#
_symmetry.space_group_name_H-M   'P 1'
#
loop_
_entity.id
_entity.type
_entity.pdbx_description
1 polymer ?
#
loop_
_entity_poly.entity_id
_entity_poly.type
_entity_poly.pdbx_seq_one_letter_code
_entity_poly.pdbx_strand_id
1 'polypeptide(L)'
;MLIYFAGPLFSQAERVFNTYLTAKLENLGFQVFLPQRDGIELTEALFNELSNQAISKKIFNIDRNEILKADVFLMILDGRGQDEGTCLELGIAHENKYINNREKLLVGFLTDMRVFAEKFRLNAMLTGALDCVVDNEIDLFQKIEDFKFRN
;
A
#
# COMPACT_ATOMS: atom_id res chain seq x y z
N MET A 1 -0.79 4.23 15.39
CA MET A 1 -1.20 3.24 14.38
C MET A 1 -0.39 3.48 13.12
N LEU A 2 0.26 2.44 12.62
CA LEU A 2 1.12 2.48 11.44
C LEU A 2 0.36 2.00 10.20
N ILE A 3 0.40 2.78 9.13
CA ILE A 3 -0.15 2.45 7.81
C ILE A 3 1.02 2.17 6.86
N TYR A 4 1.03 1.02 6.20
CA TYR A 4 1.87 0.77 5.03
C TYR A 4 1.11 1.20 3.78
N PHE A 5 1.68 2.14 3.03
CA PHE A 5 1.09 2.68 1.81
C PHE A 5 1.64 1.93 0.59
N ALA A 6 0.85 1.02 0.06
CA ALA A 6 1.17 0.22 -1.11
C ALA A 6 0.56 0.83 -2.37
N GLY A 7 1.36 1.14 -3.37
CA GLY A 7 0.86 1.68 -4.62
C GLY A 7 1.97 1.90 -5.65
N PRO A 8 1.61 2.03 -6.94
CA PRO A 8 2.58 2.35 -7.97
C PRO A 8 3.26 3.69 -7.67
N LEU A 9 4.55 3.78 -7.94
CA LEU A 9 5.40 4.93 -7.59
C LEU A 9 6.37 5.34 -8.72
N PHE A 10 6.08 4.90 -9.93
CA PHE A 10 6.99 5.02 -11.07
C PHE A 10 6.77 6.30 -11.87
N SER A 11 5.53 6.78 -11.99
CA SER A 11 5.21 8.03 -12.67
C SER A 11 5.18 9.22 -11.70
N GLN A 12 5.34 10.42 -12.24
CA GLN A 12 5.21 11.64 -11.46
C GLN A 12 3.79 11.78 -10.87
N ALA A 13 2.76 11.41 -11.63
CA ALA A 13 1.37 11.50 -11.18
C ALA A 13 1.11 10.59 -9.97
N GLU A 14 1.57 9.35 -10.00
CA GLU A 14 1.47 8.41 -8.89
C GLU A 14 2.17 8.95 -7.64
N ARG A 15 3.41 9.40 -7.80
CA ARG A 15 4.21 9.93 -6.68
C ARG A 15 3.58 11.17 -6.04
N VAL A 16 3.00 12.07 -6.83
CA VAL A 16 2.29 13.26 -6.32
C VAL A 16 1.05 12.86 -5.55
N PHE A 17 0.25 11.95 -6.11
CA PHE A 17 -0.95 11.45 -5.45
C PHE A 17 -0.62 10.72 -4.13
N ASN A 18 0.37 9.84 -4.15
CA ASN A 18 0.81 9.11 -2.95
C ASN A 18 1.27 10.09 -1.84
N THR A 19 2.04 11.12 -2.21
CA THR A 19 2.48 12.16 -1.26
C THR A 19 1.30 12.93 -0.68
N TYR A 20 0.35 13.32 -1.53
CA TYR A 20 -0.86 14.05 -1.12
C TYR A 20 -1.71 13.24 -0.13
N LEU A 21 -2.01 11.99 -0.45
CA LEU A 21 -2.83 11.15 0.41
C LEU A 21 -2.12 10.81 1.73
N THR A 22 -0.80 10.59 1.66
CA THR A 22 0.05 10.39 2.85
C THR A 22 -0.03 11.58 3.80
N ALA A 23 0.11 12.81 3.28
CA ALA A 23 0.03 14.02 4.11
C ALA A 23 -1.34 14.16 4.80
N LYS A 24 -2.43 13.78 4.14
CA LYS A 24 -3.76 13.77 4.75
C LYS A 24 -3.87 12.77 5.89
N LEU A 25 -3.37 11.55 5.70
CA LEU A 25 -3.37 10.53 6.74
C LEU A 25 -2.51 10.94 7.94
N GLU A 26 -1.35 11.55 7.70
CA GLU A 26 -0.47 12.04 8.75
C GLU A 26 -1.10 13.21 9.52
N ASN A 27 -1.83 14.11 8.84
CA ASN A 27 -2.60 15.18 9.49
C ASN A 27 -3.74 14.65 10.38
N LEU A 28 -4.26 13.45 10.13
CA LEU A 28 -5.20 12.74 11.00
C LEU A 28 -4.51 12.00 12.17
N GLY A 29 -3.19 12.13 12.30
CA GLY A 29 -2.41 11.56 13.40
C GLY A 29 -2.01 10.10 13.20
N PHE A 30 -2.03 9.59 11.97
CA PHE A 30 -1.48 8.28 11.64
C PHE A 30 0.00 8.36 11.30
N GLN A 31 0.74 7.30 11.54
CA GLN A 31 2.08 7.13 11.01
C GLN A 31 1.96 6.41 9.66
N VAL A 32 2.64 6.90 8.63
CA VAL A 32 2.60 6.30 7.30
C VAL A 32 4.01 5.93 6.86
N PHE A 33 4.23 4.66 6.53
CA PHE A 33 5.39 4.25 5.76
C PHE A 33 5.04 4.34 4.27
N LEU A 34 5.67 5.27 3.58
CA LEU A 34 5.50 5.50 2.15
C LEU A 34 6.79 5.07 1.43
N PRO A 35 6.83 3.96 0.68
CA PRO A 35 8.05 3.41 0.09
C PRO A 35 8.86 4.41 -0.74
N GLN A 36 8.20 5.29 -1.50
CA GLN A 36 8.88 6.32 -2.30
C GLN A 36 9.58 7.41 -1.47
N ARG A 37 9.28 7.54 -0.16
CA ARG A 37 9.86 8.51 0.77
C ARG A 37 10.77 7.84 1.78
N ASP A 38 10.28 6.73 2.36
CA ASP A 38 10.86 6.09 3.55
C ASP A 38 11.66 4.82 3.19
N GLY A 39 11.55 4.37 1.94
CA GLY A 39 12.29 3.23 1.41
C GLY A 39 13.74 3.57 1.03
N ILE A 40 14.32 2.78 0.13
CA ILE A 40 15.68 3.02 -0.36
C ILE A 40 15.63 4.06 -1.48
N GLU A 41 16.40 5.12 -1.32
CA GLU A 41 16.70 6.03 -2.43
C GLU A 41 17.66 5.37 -3.42
N LEU A 42 17.21 5.19 -4.66
CA LEU A 42 18.01 4.60 -5.73
C LEU A 42 18.95 5.67 -6.31
N THR A 43 20.13 5.77 -5.74
CA THR A 43 21.17 6.69 -6.19
C THR A 43 22.20 6.00 -7.09
N GLU A 44 22.90 6.75 -7.93
CA GLU A 44 23.99 6.24 -8.75
C GLU A 44 25.10 5.60 -7.88
N ALA A 45 25.38 6.18 -6.71
CA ALA A 45 26.32 5.62 -5.75
C ALA A 45 25.92 4.22 -5.29
N LEU A 46 24.63 3.99 -5.01
CA LEU A 46 24.12 2.68 -4.60
C LEU A 46 24.33 1.62 -5.69
N PHE A 47 24.08 1.98 -6.96
CA PHE A 47 24.30 1.07 -8.10
C PHE A 47 25.79 0.77 -8.36
N ASN A 48 26.69 1.67 -7.97
CA ASN A 48 28.13 1.44 -8.07
C ASN A 48 28.67 0.53 -6.94
N GLU A 49 28.01 0.54 -5.78
CA GLU A 49 28.42 -0.23 -4.61
C GLU A 49 27.83 -1.63 -4.55
N LEU A 50 26.61 -1.80 -5.05
CA LEU A 50 25.85 -3.04 -4.93
C LEU A 50 25.37 -3.56 -6.29
N SER A 51 25.31 -4.89 -6.41
CA SER A 51 24.64 -5.51 -7.56
C SER A 51 23.13 -5.24 -7.54
N ASN A 52 22.49 -5.23 -8.72
CA ASN A 52 21.03 -5.08 -8.84
C ASN A 52 20.29 -6.11 -7.98
N GLN A 53 20.77 -7.34 -7.87
CA GLN A 53 20.18 -8.37 -7.02
C GLN A 53 20.27 -8.03 -5.53
N ALA A 54 21.38 -7.48 -5.08
CA ALA A 54 21.56 -7.04 -3.70
C ALA A 54 20.65 -5.86 -3.36
N ILE A 55 20.50 -4.91 -4.28
CA ILE A 55 19.56 -3.78 -4.14
C ILE A 55 18.13 -4.28 -4.04
N SER A 56 17.70 -5.14 -4.96
CA SER A 56 16.32 -5.70 -4.94
C SER A 56 16.03 -6.46 -3.65
N LYS A 57 16.99 -7.24 -3.16
CA LYS A 57 16.86 -7.96 -1.88
C LYS A 57 16.74 -7.01 -0.69
N LYS A 58 17.46 -5.91 -0.71
CA LYS A 58 17.43 -4.90 0.35
C LYS A 58 16.09 -4.16 0.37
N ILE A 59 15.59 -3.73 -0.80
CA ILE A 59 14.25 -3.13 -0.95
C ILE A 59 13.20 -4.08 -0.41
N PHE A 60 13.15 -5.31 -0.93
CA PHE A 60 12.18 -6.33 -0.50
C PHE A 60 12.18 -6.55 1.01
N ASN A 61 13.35 -6.61 1.63
CA ASN A 61 13.44 -6.85 3.07
C ASN A 61 12.91 -5.67 3.90
N ILE A 62 13.17 -4.44 3.46
CA ILE A 62 12.66 -3.23 4.12
C ILE A 62 11.13 -3.20 4.02
N ASP A 63 10.59 -3.27 2.81
CA ASP A 63 9.15 -3.18 2.56
C ASP A 63 8.42 -4.32 3.28
N ARG A 64 8.91 -5.56 3.17
CA ARG A 64 8.37 -6.69 3.91
C ARG A 64 8.33 -6.45 5.42
N ASN A 65 9.41 -5.92 6.00
CA ASN A 65 9.47 -5.70 7.45
C ASN A 65 8.46 -4.63 7.90
N GLU A 66 8.28 -3.57 7.11
CA GLU A 66 7.29 -2.52 7.41
C GLU A 66 5.85 -3.02 7.21
N ILE A 67 5.59 -3.83 6.17
CA ILE A 67 4.30 -4.51 6.00
C ILE A 67 3.96 -5.38 7.23
N LEU A 68 4.93 -6.15 7.74
CA LEU A 68 4.70 -6.99 8.90
C LEU A 68 4.39 -6.20 10.18
N LYS A 69 4.95 -5.01 10.35
CA LYS A 69 4.71 -4.11 11.50
C LYS A 69 3.40 -3.34 11.38
N ALA A 70 2.97 -2.98 10.17
CA ALA A 70 1.83 -2.12 9.92
C ALA A 70 0.53 -2.70 10.51
N ASP A 71 -0.31 -1.82 11.03
CA ASP A 71 -1.66 -2.13 11.51
C ASP A 71 -2.67 -2.04 10.37
N VAL A 72 -2.41 -1.17 9.39
CA VAL A 72 -3.21 -1.00 8.18
C VAL A 72 -2.32 -1.18 6.96
N PHE A 73 -2.78 -1.96 5.99
CA PHE A 73 -2.24 -2.05 4.64
C PHE A 73 -3.19 -1.34 3.70
N LEU A 74 -2.77 -0.18 3.19
CA LEU A 74 -3.53 0.62 2.22
C LEU A 74 -3.00 0.35 0.82
N MET A 75 -3.83 -0.21 -0.06
CA MET A 75 -3.48 -0.51 -1.45
C MET A 75 -4.16 0.45 -2.42
N ILE A 76 -3.38 1.18 -3.21
CA ILE A 76 -3.89 1.95 -4.35
C ILE A 76 -4.17 0.99 -5.50
N LEU A 77 -5.42 0.98 -5.97
CA LEU A 77 -5.92 0.07 -7.00
C LEU A 77 -6.10 0.74 -8.37
N ASP A 78 -5.81 2.04 -8.45
CA ASP A 78 -5.97 2.82 -9.68
C ASP A 78 -4.97 2.40 -10.75
N GLY A 79 -5.42 2.46 -12.01
CA GLY A 79 -4.60 2.12 -13.16
C GLY A 79 -5.25 1.09 -14.09
N ARG A 80 -4.62 0.82 -15.22
CA ARG A 80 -5.10 -0.18 -16.20
C ARG A 80 -4.86 -1.63 -15.75
N GLY A 81 -4.02 -1.82 -14.78
CA GLY A 81 -3.71 -3.09 -14.12
C GLY A 81 -3.01 -2.78 -12.81
N GLN A 82 -3.18 -3.65 -11.84
CA GLN A 82 -2.52 -3.49 -10.57
C GLN A 82 -1.03 -3.76 -10.70
N ASP A 83 -0.24 -2.97 -9.98
CA ASP A 83 1.20 -3.15 -9.88
C ASP A 83 1.54 -4.51 -9.25
N GLU A 84 2.44 -5.26 -9.88
CA GLU A 84 2.80 -6.61 -9.44
C GLU A 84 3.50 -6.61 -8.07
N GLY A 85 4.30 -5.58 -7.77
CA GLY A 85 4.94 -5.41 -6.47
C GLY A 85 3.90 -5.22 -5.38
N THR A 86 2.96 -4.33 -5.61
CA THR A 86 1.85 -4.06 -4.69
C THR A 86 0.95 -5.28 -4.46
N CYS A 87 0.74 -6.11 -5.50
CA CYS A 87 0.02 -7.37 -5.37
C CYS A 87 0.76 -8.38 -4.48
N LEU A 88 2.08 -8.48 -4.61
CA LEU A 88 2.92 -9.31 -3.74
C LEU A 88 2.88 -8.82 -2.29
N GLU A 89 2.96 -7.52 -2.08
CA GLU A 89 2.87 -6.88 -0.76
C GLU A 89 1.54 -7.17 -0.07
N LEU A 90 0.41 -7.10 -0.81
CA LEU A 90 -0.90 -7.50 -0.30
C LEU A 90 -0.90 -8.96 0.15
N GLY A 91 -0.32 -9.87 -0.64
CA GLY A 91 -0.19 -11.28 -0.26
C GLY A 91 0.57 -11.47 1.05
N ILE A 92 1.68 -10.74 1.23
CA ILE A 92 2.47 -10.75 2.48
C ILE A 92 1.64 -10.21 3.66
N ALA A 93 0.92 -9.11 3.46
CA ALA A 93 0.07 -8.51 4.49
C ALA A 93 -1.08 -9.43 4.90
N HIS A 94 -1.73 -10.07 3.92
CA HIS A 94 -2.81 -11.04 4.14
C HIS A 94 -2.34 -12.24 4.95
N GLU A 95 -1.25 -12.89 4.54
CA GLU A 95 -0.70 -14.04 5.27
C GLU A 95 -0.25 -13.65 6.68
N ASN A 96 0.36 -12.48 6.85
CA ASN A 96 0.74 -11.98 8.18
C ASN A 96 -0.46 -11.83 9.11
N LYS A 97 -1.61 -11.34 8.59
CA LYS A 97 -2.86 -11.24 9.34
C LYS A 97 -3.34 -12.60 9.82
N TYR A 98 -3.37 -13.60 8.95
CA TYR A 98 -3.93 -14.92 9.26
C TYR A 98 -2.99 -15.81 10.06
N ILE A 99 -1.70 -15.91 9.67
CA ILE A 99 -0.73 -16.79 10.34
C ILE A 99 -0.47 -16.35 11.78
N ASN A 100 -0.36 -15.02 12.00
CA ASN A 100 -0.03 -14.48 13.31
C ASN A 100 -1.28 -14.11 14.14
N ASN A 101 -2.47 -14.38 13.63
CA ASN A 101 -3.75 -13.97 14.24
C ASN A 101 -3.71 -12.48 14.67
N ARG A 102 -3.08 -11.64 13.82
CA ARG A 102 -2.88 -10.23 14.09
C ARG A 102 -4.05 -9.42 13.53
N GLU A 103 -4.63 -8.57 14.34
CA GLU A 103 -5.58 -7.60 13.83
C GLU A 103 -4.88 -6.61 12.89
N LYS A 104 -5.30 -6.64 11.63
CA LYS A 104 -4.78 -5.80 10.56
C LYS A 104 -5.92 -5.48 9.59
N LEU A 105 -6.03 -4.22 9.20
CA LEU A 105 -6.96 -3.79 8.15
C LEU A 105 -6.25 -3.82 6.79
N LEU A 106 -6.83 -4.53 5.83
CA LEU A 106 -6.37 -4.59 4.44
C LEU A 106 -7.40 -3.84 3.58
N VAL A 107 -7.13 -2.57 3.25
CA VAL A 107 -8.05 -1.71 2.51
C VAL A 107 -7.52 -1.36 1.13
N GLY A 108 -8.37 -1.56 0.11
CA GLY A 108 -8.14 -1.11 -1.25
C GLY A 108 -8.76 0.26 -1.49
N PHE A 109 -8.02 1.16 -2.13
CA PHE A 109 -8.50 2.47 -2.54
C PHE A 109 -8.54 2.55 -4.06
N LEU A 110 -9.74 2.72 -4.64
CA LEU A 110 -10.01 2.62 -6.07
C LEU A 110 -10.83 3.83 -6.52
N THR A 111 -10.17 4.82 -7.10
CA THR A 111 -10.82 6.06 -7.59
C THR A 111 -10.95 6.13 -9.10
N ASP A 112 -10.47 5.12 -9.81
CA ASP A 112 -10.49 5.09 -11.28
C ASP A 112 -11.92 5.01 -11.83
N MET A 113 -12.37 6.09 -12.46
CA MET A 113 -13.71 6.22 -13.03
C MET A 113 -14.05 5.16 -14.09
N ARG A 114 -13.07 4.53 -14.71
CA ARG A 114 -13.30 3.45 -15.68
C ARG A 114 -13.96 2.22 -15.06
N VAL A 115 -13.77 2.02 -13.77
CA VAL A 115 -14.41 0.94 -13.00
C VAL A 115 -15.93 1.00 -13.09
N PHE A 116 -16.49 2.21 -13.08
CA PHE A 116 -17.93 2.42 -13.18
C PHE A 116 -18.46 2.23 -14.61
N ALA A 117 -17.64 2.55 -15.62
CA ALA A 117 -18.03 2.48 -17.02
C ALA A 117 -17.99 1.07 -17.63
N GLU A 118 -17.04 0.25 -17.23
CA GLU A 118 -16.71 -1.04 -17.88
C GLU A 118 -17.10 -2.29 -17.08
N LYS A 119 -17.86 -2.17 -15.98
CA LYS A 119 -18.10 -3.29 -15.03
C LYS A 119 -16.78 -3.98 -14.62
N PHE A 120 -15.75 -3.18 -14.45
CA PHE A 120 -14.44 -3.66 -14.07
C PHE A 120 -14.55 -4.44 -12.76
N ARG A 121 -14.17 -5.70 -12.81
CA ARG A 121 -14.09 -6.53 -11.61
C ARG A 121 -12.63 -6.64 -11.21
N LEU A 122 -12.32 -6.30 -9.99
CA LEU A 122 -11.03 -6.65 -9.41
C LEU A 122 -10.78 -8.15 -9.58
N ASN A 123 -9.52 -8.50 -9.78
CA ASN A 123 -9.10 -9.90 -9.76
C ASN A 123 -9.60 -10.57 -8.47
N ALA A 124 -10.10 -11.81 -8.60
CA ALA A 124 -10.67 -12.55 -7.47
C ALA A 124 -9.69 -12.71 -6.29
N MET A 125 -8.38 -12.83 -6.57
CA MET A 125 -7.36 -12.92 -5.52
C MET A 125 -7.24 -11.61 -4.72
N LEU A 126 -7.32 -10.45 -5.39
CA LEU A 126 -7.30 -9.16 -4.72
C LEU A 126 -8.57 -8.95 -3.89
N THR A 127 -9.74 -9.26 -4.49
CA THR A 127 -11.03 -9.16 -3.79
C THR A 127 -11.08 -10.07 -2.56
N GLY A 128 -10.51 -11.27 -2.67
CA GLY A 128 -10.46 -12.22 -1.55
C GLY A 128 -9.45 -11.86 -0.47
N ALA A 129 -8.39 -11.13 -0.81
CA ALA A 129 -7.35 -10.75 0.14
C ALA A 129 -7.65 -9.43 0.88
N LEU A 130 -8.42 -8.51 0.28
CA LEU A 130 -8.79 -7.24 0.89
C LEU A 130 -10.00 -7.40 1.82
N ASP A 131 -9.99 -6.71 2.95
CA ASP A 131 -11.16 -6.64 3.85
C ASP A 131 -12.26 -5.75 3.28
N CYS A 132 -11.89 -4.69 2.60
CA CYS A 132 -12.81 -3.78 1.91
C CYS A 132 -12.12 -3.00 0.79
N VAL A 133 -12.93 -2.48 -0.12
CA VAL A 133 -12.52 -1.51 -1.15
C VAL A 133 -13.40 -0.28 -1.01
N VAL A 134 -12.78 0.89 -1.05
CA VAL A 134 -13.45 2.20 -0.99
C VAL A 134 -13.05 3.04 -2.20
N ASP A 135 -13.90 3.98 -2.60
CA ASP A 135 -13.74 4.75 -3.84
C ASP A 135 -13.59 6.26 -3.61
N ASN A 136 -13.61 6.67 -2.36
CA ASN A 136 -13.44 8.07 -1.97
C ASN A 136 -12.69 8.22 -0.65
N GLU A 137 -12.09 9.39 -0.42
CA GLU A 137 -11.26 9.66 0.75
C GLU A 137 -12.05 9.66 2.07
N ILE A 138 -13.30 10.10 2.05
CA ILE A 138 -14.14 10.16 3.26
C ILE A 138 -14.32 8.75 3.82
N ASP A 139 -14.72 7.82 2.97
CA ASP A 139 -14.92 6.43 3.36
C ASP A 139 -13.60 5.76 3.73
N LEU A 140 -12.50 6.10 3.04
CA LEU A 140 -11.17 5.60 3.41
C LEU A 140 -10.79 6.00 4.83
N PHE A 141 -10.88 7.29 5.15
CA PHE A 141 -10.50 7.80 6.47
C PHE A 141 -11.42 7.24 7.55
N GLN A 142 -12.71 7.18 7.29
CA GLN A 142 -13.68 6.59 8.23
C GLN A 142 -13.38 5.11 8.53
N LYS A 143 -13.03 4.31 7.50
CA LYS A 143 -12.66 2.89 7.70
C LYS A 143 -11.42 2.73 8.56
N ILE A 144 -10.41 3.57 8.34
CA ILE A 144 -9.16 3.53 9.12
C ILE A 144 -9.40 3.99 10.56
N GLU A 145 -10.20 5.03 10.78
CA GLU A 145 -10.59 5.49 12.11
C GLU A 145 -11.43 4.45 12.85
N ASP A 146 -12.44 3.86 12.21
CA ASP A 146 -13.26 2.80 12.80
C ASP A 146 -12.42 1.60 13.24
N PHE A 147 -11.39 1.26 12.46
CA PHE A 147 -10.45 0.20 12.83
C PHE A 147 -9.62 0.59 14.06
N LYS A 148 -9.16 1.84 14.14
CA LYS A 148 -8.41 2.35 15.29
C LYS A 148 -9.22 2.32 16.58
N PHE A 149 -10.52 2.60 16.53
CA PHE A 149 -11.38 2.62 17.73
C PHE A 149 -11.79 1.23 18.23
N ARG A 150 -11.61 0.18 17.41
CA ARG A 150 -11.91 -1.21 17.80
C ARG A 150 -10.75 -1.92 18.49
N ASN A 151 -9.55 -1.37 18.35
CA ASN A 151 -8.27 -1.87 18.85
C ASN A 151 -7.62 -0.90 19.83
#